data_a6e85d5681b77a7f3b7f666b5618f91e
#
_entry.id   a6e85d5681b77a7f3b7f666b5618f91e
#
_cell.length_a   1.000
_cell.length_b   1.000
_cell.length_c   1.000
_cell.angle_alpha   90.00
_cell.angle_beta   90.00
_cell.angle_gamma   90.00
#
_symmetry.space_group_name_H-M   'P 1'
#
loop_
_entity.id
_entity.type
_entity.pdbx_description
1 polymer ?
#
loop_
_entity_poly.entity_id
_entity_poly.type
_entity_poly.pdbx_seq_one_letter_code
_entity_poly.pdbx_strand_id
1 'polypeptide(L)'
;AKKNGEKMKKLKSIIPGTAVCAVIAAAATLTGGISIGGFSFELIGAPVIAILLGMILTLVFPKLASLTSLSGGIKFTSKKILQWAVVILGFSLNLSTIAQVGAKSLPVIVGTISISLIVAFIMMKLMKVDPKTACLIGVGSSICGGSAIAATAPVIEADDEDVARSISVIFLFNVLAALIFPTLGHAIGLG
;
A
#
# COMPACT_ATOMS: atom_id res chain seq x y z
N ALA A 1 -36.82 5.36 -12.66
CA ALA A 1 -36.88 4.18 -11.77
C ALA A 1 -35.65 3.25 -11.95
N LYS A 2 -35.17 2.97 -13.15
CA LYS A 2 -34.03 2.04 -13.41
C LYS A 2 -32.69 2.52 -12.81
N LYS A 3 -32.41 3.82 -12.85
CA LYS A 3 -31.15 4.44 -12.31
C LYS A 3 -31.03 4.40 -10.78
N ASN A 4 -32.17 4.38 -10.06
CA ASN A 4 -32.20 4.24 -8.60
C ASN A 4 -31.98 2.79 -8.15
N GLY A 5 -32.46 1.81 -8.91
CA GLY A 5 -32.23 0.39 -8.64
C GLY A 5 -30.78 -0.03 -8.80
N GLU A 6 -30.06 0.49 -9.78
CA GLU A 6 -28.63 0.24 -9.98
C GLU A 6 -27.77 0.91 -8.89
N LYS A 7 -28.12 2.13 -8.44
CA LYS A 7 -27.45 2.79 -7.32
C LYS A 7 -27.61 2.00 -6.01
N MET A 8 -28.81 1.49 -5.74
CA MET A 8 -29.05 0.67 -4.54
C MET A 8 -28.32 -0.67 -4.58
N LYS A 9 -28.25 -1.34 -5.74
CA LYS A 9 -27.44 -2.56 -5.90
C LYS A 9 -25.96 -2.32 -5.69
N LYS A 10 -25.43 -1.21 -6.21
CA LYS A 10 -24.03 -0.78 -6.04
C LYS A 10 -23.75 -0.45 -4.57
N LEU A 11 -24.67 0.22 -3.87
CA LEU A 11 -24.54 0.54 -2.46
C LEU A 11 -24.55 -0.71 -1.57
N LYS A 12 -25.45 -1.67 -1.84
CA LYS A 12 -25.49 -2.96 -1.14
C LYS A 12 -24.22 -3.81 -1.32
N SER A 13 -23.53 -3.66 -2.43
CA SER A 13 -22.26 -4.33 -2.72
C SER A 13 -21.04 -3.64 -2.07
N ILE A 14 -21.15 -2.38 -1.67
CA ILE A 14 -20.06 -1.62 -1.04
C ILE A 14 -20.02 -1.87 0.48
N ILE A 15 -21.19 -1.96 1.12
CA ILE A 15 -21.31 -2.04 2.58
C ILE A 15 -20.53 -3.22 3.19
N PRO A 16 -20.65 -4.49 2.71
CA PRO A 16 -19.97 -5.60 3.35
C PRO A 16 -18.44 -5.51 3.26
N GLY A 17 -17.89 -5.02 2.12
CA GLY A 17 -16.46 -4.85 1.96
C GLY A 17 -15.89 -3.72 2.83
N THR A 18 -16.61 -2.58 2.94
CA THR A 18 -16.20 -1.48 3.84
C THR A 18 -16.30 -1.87 5.31
N ALA A 19 -17.31 -2.67 5.68
CA ALA A 19 -17.44 -3.18 7.05
C ALA A 19 -16.25 -4.09 7.42
N VAL A 20 -15.84 -5.00 6.54
CA VAL A 20 -14.66 -5.84 6.76
C VAL A 20 -13.39 -4.99 6.91
N CYS A 21 -13.19 -4.00 6.06
CA CYS A 21 -12.04 -3.07 6.19
C CYS A 21 -12.08 -2.30 7.53
N ALA A 22 -13.25 -1.85 7.98
CA ALA A 22 -13.41 -1.15 9.25
C ALA A 22 -13.12 -2.07 10.44
N VAL A 23 -13.55 -3.33 10.41
CA VAL A 23 -13.26 -4.32 11.44
C VAL A 23 -11.75 -4.62 11.51
N ILE A 24 -11.10 -4.79 10.36
CA ILE A 24 -9.63 -5.01 10.32
C ILE A 24 -8.90 -3.78 10.87
N ALA A 25 -9.32 -2.58 10.51
CA ALA A 25 -8.73 -1.34 11.02
C ALA A 25 -8.91 -1.22 12.55
N ALA A 26 -10.11 -1.48 13.05
CA ALA A 26 -10.39 -1.47 14.49
C ALA A 26 -9.57 -2.53 15.25
N ALA A 27 -9.49 -3.76 14.71
CA ALA A 27 -8.67 -4.81 15.28
C ALA A 27 -7.19 -4.44 15.30
N ALA A 28 -6.67 -3.85 14.23
CA ALA A 28 -5.28 -3.42 14.14
C ALA A 28 -4.94 -2.27 15.10
N THR A 29 -5.86 -1.31 15.29
CA THR A 29 -5.66 -0.21 16.27
C THR A 29 -5.74 -0.71 17.70
N LEU A 30 -6.64 -1.64 18.01
CA LEU A 30 -6.76 -2.23 19.34
C LEU A 30 -5.53 -3.10 19.67
N THR A 31 -5.05 -3.90 18.72
CA THR A 31 -3.86 -4.74 18.91
C THR A 31 -2.56 -3.94 18.94
N GLY A 32 -2.49 -2.83 18.18
CA GLY A 32 -1.33 -1.93 18.16
C GLY A 32 -1.07 -1.21 19.48
N GLY A 33 -2.09 -1.11 20.36
CA GLY A 33 -1.95 -0.54 21.71
C GLY A 33 -1.62 -1.55 22.81
N ILE A 34 -1.47 -2.85 22.49
CA ILE A 34 -1.22 -3.90 23.47
C ILE A 34 0.27 -4.24 23.50
N SER A 35 0.93 -4.00 24.64
CA SER A 35 2.28 -4.48 24.91
C SER A 35 2.21 -5.86 25.60
N ILE A 36 2.63 -6.91 24.91
CA ILE A 36 2.69 -8.26 25.48
C ILE A 36 4.16 -8.68 25.63
N GLY A 37 4.59 -8.90 26.86
CA GLY A 37 5.84 -9.58 27.17
C GLY A 37 7.12 -8.92 26.67
N GLY A 38 7.23 -7.57 26.69
CA GLY A 38 8.44 -6.85 26.28
C GLY A 38 8.56 -6.59 24.77
N PHE A 39 7.64 -7.08 23.98
CA PHE A 39 7.52 -6.72 22.56
C PHE A 39 6.38 -5.72 22.40
N SER A 40 6.72 -4.46 22.19
CA SER A 40 5.72 -3.41 21.95
C SER A 40 5.25 -3.52 20.50
N PHE A 41 4.01 -3.97 20.28
CA PHE A 41 3.35 -3.90 18.97
C PHE A 41 3.23 -2.45 18.46
N GLU A 42 3.43 -1.49 19.33
CA GLU A 42 3.56 -0.06 19.03
C GLU A 42 4.70 0.24 18.04
N LEU A 43 5.79 -0.53 18.09
CA LEU A 43 6.94 -0.43 17.17
C LEU A 43 6.59 -0.84 15.72
N ILE A 44 5.67 -1.78 15.55
CA ILE A 44 5.26 -2.28 14.25
C ILE A 44 4.22 -1.35 13.61
N GLY A 45 3.44 -0.65 14.43
CA GLY A 45 2.40 0.29 13.99
C GLY A 45 1.11 -0.41 13.50
N ALA A 46 -0.02 0.22 13.79
CA ALA A 46 -1.35 -0.28 13.39
C ALA A 46 -1.49 -0.56 11.88
N PRO A 47 -0.89 0.22 10.96
CA PRO A 47 -0.99 -0.07 9.52
C PRO A 47 -0.37 -1.41 9.10
N VAL A 48 0.77 -1.78 9.69
CA VAL A 48 1.44 -3.05 9.38
C VAL A 48 0.62 -4.24 9.88
N ILE A 49 0.06 -4.12 11.09
CA ILE A 49 -0.84 -5.13 11.65
C ILE A 49 -2.08 -5.28 10.76
N ALA A 50 -2.64 -4.18 10.25
CA ALA A 50 -3.78 -4.22 9.34
C ALA A 50 -3.46 -4.94 8.02
N ILE A 51 -2.25 -4.72 7.46
CA ILE A 51 -1.78 -5.41 6.24
C ILE A 51 -1.65 -6.91 6.51
N LEU A 52 -1.01 -7.30 7.61
CA LEU A 52 -0.84 -8.71 7.99
C LEU A 52 -2.19 -9.41 8.22
N LEU A 53 -3.11 -8.76 8.94
CA LEU A 53 -4.46 -9.29 9.16
C LEU A 53 -5.22 -9.44 7.84
N GLY A 54 -5.13 -8.47 6.94
CA GLY A 54 -5.73 -8.55 5.61
C GLY A 54 -5.16 -9.70 4.78
N MET A 55 -3.85 -9.92 4.85
CA MET A 55 -3.18 -11.01 4.15
C MET A 55 -3.54 -12.38 4.73
N ILE A 56 -3.55 -12.52 6.05
CA ILE A 56 -3.99 -13.74 6.73
C ILE A 56 -5.45 -14.06 6.39
N LEU A 57 -6.32 -13.05 6.41
CA LEU A 57 -7.73 -13.22 6.06
C LEU A 57 -7.92 -13.74 4.63
N THR A 58 -7.11 -13.22 3.70
CA THR A 58 -7.15 -13.65 2.29
C THR A 58 -6.63 -15.08 2.09
N LEU A 59 -5.60 -15.46 2.86
CA LEU A 59 -5.03 -16.81 2.84
C LEU A 59 -5.96 -17.85 3.46
N VAL A 60 -6.55 -17.53 4.60
CA VAL A 60 -7.43 -18.46 5.35
C VAL A 60 -8.80 -18.60 4.68
N PHE A 61 -9.32 -17.51 4.13
CA PHE A 61 -10.63 -17.47 3.49
C PHE A 61 -10.57 -16.98 2.03
N PRO A 62 -9.94 -17.73 1.10
CA PRO A 62 -9.80 -17.31 -0.30
C PRO A 62 -11.17 -17.13 -0.98
N LYS A 63 -12.18 -17.89 -0.57
CA LYS A 63 -13.56 -17.76 -1.06
C LYS A 63 -14.22 -16.44 -0.63
N LEU A 64 -13.83 -15.89 0.51
CA LEU A 64 -14.34 -14.61 1.00
C LEU A 64 -13.77 -13.43 0.15
N ALA A 65 -12.49 -13.51 -0.19
CA ALA A 65 -11.82 -12.51 -1.01
C ALA A 65 -12.33 -12.48 -2.46
N SER A 66 -12.78 -13.63 -2.98
CA SER A 66 -13.32 -13.77 -4.34
C SER A 66 -14.81 -13.38 -4.45
N LEU A 67 -15.52 -13.12 -3.34
CA LEU A 67 -16.90 -12.66 -3.37
C LEU A 67 -16.99 -11.28 -4.01
N THR A 68 -17.69 -11.20 -5.12
CA THR A 68 -17.94 -9.97 -5.88
C THR A 68 -18.53 -8.85 -5.00
N SER A 69 -19.27 -9.22 -3.96
CA SER A 69 -19.83 -8.28 -2.96
C SER A 69 -18.77 -7.61 -2.09
N LEU A 70 -17.66 -8.28 -1.76
CA LEU A 70 -16.58 -7.69 -0.97
C LEU A 70 -15.63 -6.84 -1.82
N SER A 71 -15.35 -7.28 -3.04
CA SER A 71 -14.41 -6.60 -3.93
C SER A 71 -14.85 -5.15 -4.25
N GLY A 72 -16.16 -4.92 -4.36
CA GLY A 72 -16.72 -3.58 -4.56
C GLY A 72 -16.44 -2.64 -3.39
N GLY A 73 -16.62 -3.11 -2.16
CA GLY A 73 -16.36 -2.36 -0.93
C GLY A 73 -14.87 -2.13 -0.69
N ILE A 74 -14.04 -3.14 -0.91
CA ILE A 74 -12.58 -3.01 -0.80
C ILE A 74 -12.05 -1.98 -1.80
N LYS A 75 -12.47 -2.03 -3.07
CA LYS A 75 -12.11 -1.03 -4.09
C LYS A 75 -12.61 0.38 -3.73
N PHE A 76 -13.79 0.50 -3.13
CA PHE A 76 -14.30 1.78 -2.67
C PHE A 76 -13.47 2.35 -1.53
N THR A 77 -13.13 1.52 -0.53
CA THR A 77 -12.30 1.89 0.62
C THR A 77 -10.90 2.30 0.17
N SER A 78 -10.25 1.48 -0.64
CA SER A 78 -8.88 1.74 -1.12
C SER A 78 -8.77 2.94 -2.06
N LYS A 79 -9.86 3.36 -2.71
CA LYS A 79 -9.83 4.50 -3.63
C LYS A 79 -10.47 5.75 -3.03
N LYS A 80 -11.69 5.65 -2.49
CA LYS A 80 -12.45 6.81 -2.04
C LYS A 80 -12.17 7.19 -0.60
N ILE A 81 -12.18 6.21 0.31
CA ILE A 81 -11.91 6.50 1.73
C ILE A 81 -10.46 6.93 1.91
N LEU A 82 -9.52 6.28 1.22
CA LEU A 82 -8.11 6.69 1.23
C LEU A 82 -7.94 8.13 0.69
N GLN A 83 -8.60 8.49 -0.42
CA GLN A 83 -8.55 9.86 -0.95
C GLN A 83 -9.04 10.89 0.07
N TRP A 84 -10.17 10.63 0.72
CA TRP A 84 -10.71 11.51 1.75
C TRP A 84 -9.80 11.59 2.99
N ALA A 85 -9.24 10.47 3.42
CA ALA A 85 -8.28 10.44 4.52
C ALA A 85 -7.04 11.30 4.22
N VAL A 86 -6.49 11.21 3.02
CA VAL A 86 -5.34 12.04 2.59
C VAL A 86 -5.70 13.53 2.54
N VAL A 87 -6.91 13.87 2.07
CA VAL A 87 -7.39 15.28 2.06
C VAL A 87 -7.50 15.81 3.49
N ILE A 88 -8.12 15.06 4.40
CA ILE A 88 -8.25 15.46 5.82
C ILE A 88 -6.86 15.59 6.47
N LEU A 89 -5.97 14.67 6.21
CA LEU A 89 -4.58 14.74 6.67
C LEU A 89 -3.89 16.01 6.14
N GLY A 90 -4.10 16.36 4.86
CA GLY A 90 -3.58 17.59 4.27
C GLY A 90 -4.05 18.86 4.97
N PHE A 91 -5.30 18.89 5.41
CA PHE A 91 -5.83 20.03 6.18
C PHE A 91 -5.24 20.16 7.59
N SER A 92 -4.76 19.06 8.17
CA SER A 92 -4.11 19.08 9.50
C SER A 92 -2.65 19.55 9.46
N LEU A 93 -2.04 19.61 8.28
CA LEU A 93 -0.65 20.00 8.11
C LEU A 93 -0.49 21.52 7.97
N ASN A 94 0.46 22.09 8.71
CA ASN A 94 0.82 23.51 8.58
C ASN A 94 1.65 23.73 7.31
N LEU A 95 1.23 24.68 6.49
CA LEU A 95 1.85 24.99 5.19
C LEU A 95 3.34 25.40 5.32
N SER A 96 3.69 26.10 6.40
CA SER A 96 5.05 26.51 6.71
C SER A 96 5.94 25.28 7.00
N THR A 97 5.42 24.33 7.77
CA THR A 97 6.12 23.07 8.08
C THR A 97 6.31 22.22 6.82
N ILE A 98 5.29 22.16 5.95
CA ILE A 98 5.39 21.46 4.67
C ILE A 98 6.49 22.05 3.80
N ALA A 99 6.56 23.38 3.69
CA ALA A 99 7.60 24.04 2.88
C ALA A 99 9.01 23.77 3.42
N GLN A 100 9.21 23.86 4.73
CA GLN A 100 10.52 23.60 5.34
C GLN A 100 10.96 22.15 5.24
N VAL A 101 10.07 21.21 5.59
CA VAL A 101 10.36 19.77 5.50
C VAL A 101 10.50 19.35 4.05
N GLY A 102 9.61 19.83 3.17
CA GLY A 102 9.68 19.55 1.74
C GLY A 102 11.00 19.97 1.10
N ALA A 103 11.47 21.20 1.38
CA ALA A 103 12.75 21.69 0.85
C ALA A 103 13.93 20.83 1.31
N LYS A 104 13.94 20.34 2.55
CA LYS A 104 14.98 19.46 3.07
C LYS A 104 14.89 18.03 2.54
N SER A 105 13.69 17.54 2.31
CA SER A 105 13.42 16.16 1.86
C SER A 105 13.58 15.99 0.34
N LEU A 106 13.41 17.06 -0.45
CA LEU A 106 13.44 17.01 -1.90
C LEU A 106 14.74 16.37 -2.46
N PRO A 107 15.96 16.75 -2.00
CA PRO A 107 17.20 16.13 -2.48
C PRO A 107 17.25 14.63 -2.18
N VAL A 108 16.76 14.23 -1.01
CA VAL A 108 16.71 12.81 -0.61
C VAL A 108 15.74 12.04 -1.47
N ILE A 109 14.53 12.60 -1.71
CA ILE A 109 13.51 11.99 -2.57
C ILE A 109 14.03 11.82 -3.99
N VAL A 110 14.63 12.85 -4.59
CA VAL A 110 15.19 12.77 -5.94
C VAL A 110 16.33 11.75 -5.98
N GLY A 111 17.19 11.73 -4.97
CA GLY A 111 18.27 10.75 -4.85
C GLY A 111 17.77 9.32 -4.77
N THR A 112 16.81 9.04 -3.91
CA THR A 112 16.24 7.68 -3.73
C THR A 112 15.53 7.19 -4.98
N ILE A 113 14.73 8.04 -5.64
CA ILE A 113 14.06 7.69 -6.91
C ILE A 113 15.11 7.39 -7.98
N SER A 114 16.12 8.25 -8.14
CA SER A 114 17.17 8.07 -9.15
C SER A 114 17.94 6.77 -8.92
N ILE A 115 18.35 6.49 -7.69
CA ILE A 115 19.07 5.26 -7.34
C ILE A 115 18.20 4.04 -7.61
N SER A 116 16.92 4.05 -7.20
CA SER A 116 16.00 2.95 -7.43
C SER A 116 15.84 2.63 -8.93
N LEU A 117 15.65 3.65 -9.76
CA LEU A 117 15.51 3.47 -11.21
C LEU A 117 16.82 2.97 -11.85
N ILE A 118 17.98 3.50 -11.41
CA ILE A 118 19.29 3.02 -11.90
C ILE A 118 19.50 1.56 -11.53
N VAL A 119 19.22 1.18 -10.28
CA VAL A 119 19.34 -0.21 -9.82
C VAL A 119 18.40 -1.12 -10.59
N ALA A 120 17.13 -0.72 -10.79
CA ALA A 120 16.17 -1.47 -11.60
C ALA A 120 16.67 -1.68 -13.04
N PHE A 121 17.26 -0.64 -13.66
CA PHE A 121 17.83 -0.72 -14.99
C PHE A 121 19.05 -1.64 -15.07
N ILE A 122 19.95 -1.59 -14.08
CA ILE A 122 21.10 -2.48 -13.98
C ILE A 122 20.65 -3.93 -13.81
N MET A 123 19.71 -4.17 -12.88
CA MET A 123 19.15 -5.51 -12.63
C MET A 123 18.44 -6.07 -13.85
N MET A 124 17.70 -5.24 -14.58
CA MET A 124 17.08 -5.62 -15.84
C MET A 124 18.11 -6.22 -16.82
N LYS A 125 19.23 -5.53 -16.99
CA LYS A 125 20.30 -6.00 -17.92
C LYS A 125 21.01 -7.25 -17.42
N LEU A 126 21.30 -7.33 -16.11
CA LEU A 126 22.00 -8.47 -15.50
C LEU A 126 21.15 -9.73 -15.49
N MET A 127 19.89 -9.60 -15.09
CA MET A 127 18.98 -10.75 -14.92
C MET A 127 18.16 -11.06 -16.18
N LYS A 128 18.28 -10.24 -17.24
CA LYS A 128 17.50 -10.36 -18.48
C LYS A 128 15.97 -10.37 -18.22
N VAL A 129 15.54 -9.57 -17.26
CA VAL A 129 14.12 -9.40 -16.94
C VAL A 129 13.49 -8.53 -18.03
N ASP A 130 12.19 -8.76 -18.31
CA ASP A 130 11.46 -7.96 -19.26
C ASP A 130 11.52 -6.46 -18.90
N PRO A 131 11.82 -5.58 -19.87
CA PRO A 131 11.94 -4.13 -19.62
C PRO A 131 10.71 -3.49 -18.98
N LYS A 132 9.50 -3.95 -19.34
CA LYS A 132 8.26 -3.42 -18.79
C LYS A 132 8.10 -3.81 -17.34
N THR A 133 8.29 -5.08 -17.00
CA THR A 133 8.29 -5.57 -15.61
C THR A 133 9.34 -4.85 -14.76
N ALA A 134 10.58 -4.69 -15.25
CA ALA A 134 11.66 -4.01 -14.53
C ALA A 134 11.34 -2.53 -14.29
N CYS A 135 10.79 -1.84 -15.29
CA CYS A 135 10.36 -0.45 -15.16
C CYS A 135 9.26 -0.31 -14.09
N LEU A 136 8.25 -1.18 -14.12
CA LEU A 136 7.16 -1.18 -13.14
C LEU A 136 7.65 -1.45 -11.72
N ILE A 137 8.59 -2.38 -11.52
CA ILE A 137 9.21 -2.64 -10.22
C ILE A 137 10.02 -1.44 -9.76
N GLY A 138 10.81 -0.83 -10.64
CA GLY A 138 11.62 0.35 -10.34
C GLY A 138 10.77 1.55 -9.90
N VAL A 139 9.70 1.85 -10.64
CA VAL A 139 8.77 2.93 -10.30
C VAL A 139 7.97 2.58 -9.03
N GLY A 140 7.51 1.34 -8.90
CA GLY A 140 6.78 0.88 -7.72
C GLY A 140 7.61 0.97 -6.45
N SER A 141 8.86 0.53 -6.47
CA SER A 141 9.76 0.57 -5.31
C SER A 141 10.19 1.99 -4.92
N SER A 142 10.22 2.92 -5.87
CA SER A 142 10.73 4.28 -5.64
C SER A 142 9.67 5.25 -5.11
N ILE A 143 8.37 4.99 -5.30
CA ILE A 143 7.30 5.94 -4.96
C ILE A 143 6.34 5.32 -3.93
N CYS A 144 5.26 4.69 -4.40
CA CYS A 144 4.16 4.24 -3.53
C CYS A 144 3.67 2.81 -3.84
N GLY A 145 4.46 2.02 -4.52
CA GLY A 145 4.13 0.62 -4.82
C GLY A 145 3.06 0.48 -5.90
N GLY A 146 1.98 -0.20 -5.57
CA GLY A 146 0.94 -0.58 -6.53
C GLY A 146 0.24 0.58 -7.24
N SER A 147 0.10 1.74 -6.60
CA SER A 147 -0.51 2.91 -7.24
C SER A 147 0.39 3.52 -8.32
N ALA A 148 1.71 3.53 -8.10
CA ALA A 148 2.68 3.96 -9.10
C ALA A 148 2.73 3.00 -10.29
N ILE A 149 2.69 1.69 -10.04
CA ILE A 149 2.58 0.66 -11.07
C ILE A 149 1.32 0.85 -11.90
N ALA A 150 0.15 1.02 -11.26
CA ALA A 150 -1.13 1.21 -11.94
C ALA A 150 -1.18 2.48 -12.80
N ALA A 151 -0.46 3.53 -12.42
CA ALA A 151 -0.36 4.76 -13.20
C ALA A 151 0.61 4.62 -14.38
N THR A 152 1.69 3.87 -14.20
CA THR A 152 2.75 3.71 -15.22
C THR A 152 2.40 2.66 -16.26
N ALA A 153 1.73 1.58 -15.86
CA ALA A 153 1.42 0.46 -16.75
C ALA A 153 0.76 0.86 -18.08
N PRO A 154 -0.28 1.70 -18.11
CA PRO A 154 -0.89 2.13 -19.38
C PRO A 154 0.03 3.03 -20.22
N VAL A 155 0.98 3.72 -19.60
CA VAL A 155 1.91 4.62 -20.31
C VAL A 155 2.97 3.84 -21.09
N ILE A 156 3.43 2.72 -20.51
CA ILE A 156 4.43 1.84 -21.14
C ILE A 156 3.78 0.65 -21.87
N GLU A 157 2.45 0.65 -21.97
CA GLU A 157 1.68 -0.43 -22.59
C GLU A 157 2.05 -1.82 -22.02
N ALA A 158 2.14 -1.91 -20.70
CA ALA A 158 2.45 -3.15 -20.00
C ALA A 158 1.25 -4.08 -19.98
N ASP A 159 1.49 -5.38 -20.13
CA ASP A 159 0.47 -6.41 -20.07
C ASP A 159 0.01 -6.67 -18.62
N ASP A 160 -1.19 -7.23 -18.47
CA ASP A 160 -1.75 -7.57 -17.16
C ASP A 160 -0.83 -8.52 -16.36
N GLU A 161 -0.07 -9.36 -17.04
CA GLU A 161 0.88 -10.28 -16.43
C GLU A 161 2.09 -9.54 -15.86
N ASP A 162 2.64 -8.55 -16.57
CA ASP A 162 3.73 -7.70 -16.09
C ASP A 162 3.30 -6.89 -14.86
N VAL A 163 2.09 -6.35 -14.90
CA VAL A 163 1.49 -5.62 -13.78
C VAL A 163 1.32 -6.54 -12.56
N ALA A 164 0.77 -7.73 -12.75
CA ALA A 164 0.56 -8.69 -11.67
C ALA A 164 1.87 -9.15 -11.03
N ARG A 165 2.88 -9.47 -11.84
CA ARG A 165 4.23 -9.83 -11.37
C ARG A 165 4.84 -8.69 -10.56
N SER A 166 4.83 -7.48 -11.10
CA SER A 166 5.41 -6.30 -10.45
C SER A 166 4.74 -5.97 -9.13
N ILE A 167 3.41 -6.01 -9.08
CA ILE A 167 2.64 -5.81 -7.85
C ILE A 167 3.01 -6.87 -6.81
N SER A 168 3.08 -8.14 -7.19
CA SER A 168 3.40 -9.25 -6.28
C SER A 168 4.79 -9.08 -5.65
N VAL A 169 5.79 -8.72 -6.45
CA VAL A 169 7.16 -8.45 -5.97
C VAL A 169 7.17 -7.29 -4.98
N ILE A 170 6.56 -6.16 -5.35
CA ILE A 170 6.53 -4.97 -4.49
C ILE A 170 5.80 -5.26 -3.18
N PHE A 171 4.68 -5.98 -3.21
CA PHE A 171 3.96 -6.36 -1.99
C PHE A 171 4.82 -7.25 -1.08
N LEU A 172 5.51 -8.24 -1.63
CA LEU A 172 6.39 -9.10 -0.86
C LEU A 172 7.49 -8.30 -0.16
N PHE A 173 8.19 -7.43 -0.90
CA PHE A 173 9.26 -6.63 -0.32
C PHE A 173 8.75 -5.58 0.65
N ASN A 174 7.58 -4.98 0.43
CA ASN A 174 6.97 -4.06 1.38
C ASN A 174 6.63 -4.73 2.71
N VAL A 175 6.10 -5.97 2.68
CA VAL A 175 5.83 -6.74 3.90
C VAL A 175 7.12 -7.09 4.63
N LEU A 176 8.14 -7.56 3.89
CA LEU A 176 9.46 -7.85 4.47
C LEU A 176 10.08 -6.59 5.09
N ALA A 177 10.04 -5.48 4.38
CA ALA A 177 10.53 -4.19 4.88
C ALA A 177 9.80 -3.74 6.14
N ALA A 178 8.46 -3.84 6.16
CA ALA A 178 7.64 -3.47 7.30
C ALA A 178 7.93 -4.31 8.55
N LEU A 179 8.40 -5.54 8.40
CA LEU A 179 8.80 -6.41 9.52
C LEU A 179 10.25 -6.17 9.94
N ILE A 180 11.15 -5.98 8.98
CA ILE A 180 12.59 -5.92 9.23
C ILE A 180 13.02 -4.53 9.70
N PHE A 181 12.57 -3.46 9.05
CA PHE A 181 13.07 -2.11 9.35
C PHE A 181 12.76 -1.59 10.76
N PRO A 182 11.57 -1.80 11.34
CA PRO A 182 11.33 -1.41 12.73
C PRO A 182 12.26 -2.12 13.71
N THR A 183 12.48 -3.43 13.50
CA THR A 183 13.36 -4.25 14.36
C THR A 183 14.81 -3.80 14.22
N LEU A 184 15.30 -3.55 13.02
CA LEU A 184 16.64 -3.03 12.78
C LEU A 184 16.81 -1.61 13.33
N GLY A 185 15.84 -0.74 13.12
CA GLY A 185 15.86 0.64 13.63
C GLY A 185 16.02 0.68 15.13
N HIS A 186 15.26 -0.14 15.85
CA HIS A 186 15.37 -0.27 17.29
C HIS A 186 16.74 -0.86 17.72
N ALA A 187 17.26 -1.85 17.00
CA ALA A 187 18.58 -2.45 17.31
C ALA A 187 19.75 -1.48 17.10
N ILE A 188 19.61 -0.51 16.19
CA ILE A 188 20.62 0.51 15.87
C ILE A 188 20.42 1.80 16.71
N GLY A 189 19.37 1.86 17.53
CA GLY A 189 19.10 3.01 18.40
C GLY A 189 18.48 4.21 17.66
N LEU A 190 17.76 3.97 16.59
CA LEU A 190 17.02 5.00 15.82
C LEU A 190 15.60 5.21 16.35
N GLY A 191 15.28 4.75 17.55
CA GLY A 191 13.97 4.87 18.16
C GLY A 191 13.89 5.97 19.20
#